data_82899832905224e0083ae8bc21eef5a5
#
_entry.id   82899832905224e0083ae8bc21eef5a5
#
_cell.length_a   1.000
_cell.length_b   1.000
_cell.length_c   1.000
_cell.angle_alpha   90.00
_cell.angle_beta   90.00
_cell.angle_gamma   90.00
#
_symmetry.space_group_name_H-M   'P 1'
#
loop_
_entity.id
_entity.type
_entity.pdbx_description
1 polymer ?
#
loop_
_entity_poly.entity_id
_entity_poly.type
_entity_poly.pdbx_seq_one_letter_code
_entity_poly.pdbx_strand_id
1 'polypeptide(L)'
;MEDSKLTFYEQLRNINDSLEKSKVDIKGKKYSLVNDRVKAFRQLIPAGAITTEILSMEAGGVVIKATITDETGKVLAVGHSYEKESNGMINKTSYIENCETSAIGRALGFLGIGIDQSIASAEEVATAIANQDGIGEEEFNEIETLIRATGCNKEKLLEQYKLESFITIDRKRYKVLRDKLVKALREQMETDKT
;
A
#
# COMPACT_ATOMS: atom_id res chain seq x y z
N MET A 1 43.91 9.51 21.50
CA MET A 1 42.82 10.29 20.88
C MET A 1 41.57 9.51 21.20
N GLU A 2 40.71 10.02 22.08
CA GLU A 2 39.37 9.42 22.29
C GLU A 2 38.58 9.58 21.01
N ASP A 3 38.25 8.45 20.36
CA ASP A 3 37.25 8.44 19.30
C ASP A 3 35.94 8.94 19.92
N SER A 4 35.57 10.19 19.69
CA SER A 4 34.29 10.72 20.15
C SER A 4 33.18 9.94 19.45
N LYS A 5 32.54 9.03 20.18
CA LYS A 5 31.36 8.32 19.66
C LYS A 5 30.32 9.35 19.23
N LEU A 6 29.83 9.21 17.99
CA LEU A 6 28.74 10.03 17.48
C LEU A 6 27.53 9.98 18.42
N THR A 7 26.91 11.10 18.65
CA THR A 7 25.62 11.17 19.35
C THR A 7 24.53 10.42 18.58
N PHE A 8 23.48 9.98 19.25
CA PHE A 8 22.33 9.34 18.59
C PHE A 8 21.76 10.19 17.43
N TYR A 9 21.70 11.50 17.64
CA TYR A 9 21.22 12.44 16.60
C TYR A 9 22.12 12.46 15.36
N GLU A 10 23.44 12.49 15.54
CA GLU A 10 24.40 12.46 14.43
C GLU A 10 24.35 11.13 13.68
N GLN A 11 24.21 10.01 14.39
CA GLN A 11 24.02 8.69 13.78
C GLN A 11 22.72 8.64 12.97
N LEU A 12 21.62 9.14 13.53
CA LEU A 12 20.32 9.20 12.85
C LEU A 12 20.37 10.07 11.59
N ARG A 13 21.05 11.21 11.65
CA ARG A 13 21.25 12.08 10.49
C ARG A 13 22.03 11.37 9.39
N ASN A 14 23.16 10.74 9.72
CA ASN A 14 23.99 10.02 8.75
C ASN A 14 23.20 8.88 8.07
N ILE A 15 22.36 8.17 8.82
CA ILE A 15 21.49 7.12 8.30
C ILE A 15 20.45 7.71 7.35
N ASN A 16 19.78 8.81 7.72
CA ASN A 16 18.81 9.46 6.86
C ASN A 16 19.44 9.97 5.56
N ASP A 17 20.65 10.54 5.62
CA ASP A 17 21.40 10.96 4.44
C ASP A 17 21.68 9.76 3.50
N SER A 18 21.95 8.59 4.06
CA SER A 18 22.17 7.36 3.27
C SER A 18 20.90 6.87 2.56
N LEU A 19 19.72 7.11 3.13
CA LEU A 19 18.43 6.70 2.57
C LEU A 19 17.98 7.55 1.37
N GLU A 20 18.55 8.74 1.17
CA GLU A 20 18.15 9.66 0.08
C GLU A 20 18.15 9.00 -1.31
N LYS A 21 19.12 8.10 -1.56
CA LYS A 21 19.29 7.43 -2.86
C LYS A 21 18.27 6.34 -3.13
N SER A 22 17.66 5.76 -2.08
CA SER A 22 16.69 4.66 -2.18
C SER A 22 15.24 5.13 -2.09
N LYS A 23 14.99 6.42 -1.87
CA LYS A 23 13.64 6.98 -1.83
C LYS A 23 12.94 6.87 -3.17
N VAL A 24 11.67 6.54 -3.13
CA VAL A 24 10.79 6.42 -4.30
C VAL A 24 10.05 7.73 -4.52
N ASP A 25 10.05 8.22 -5.76
CA ASP A 25 9.21 9.37 -6.14
C ASP A 25 7.78 8.91 -6.42
N ILE A 26 6.84 9.49 -5.70
CA ILE A 26 5.41 9.28 -5.91
C ILE A 26 4.74 10.64 -6.05
N LYS A 27 4.27 10.96 -7.24
CA LYS A 27 3.60 12.22 -7.58
C LYS A 27 4.43 13.46 -7.21
N GLY A 28 5.75 13.43 -7.44
CA GLY A 28 6.67 14.54 -7.17
C GLY A 28 7.13 14.67 -5.72
N LYS A 29 6.84 13.70 -4.87
CA LYS A 29 7.31 13.63 -3.48
C LYS A 29 8.10 12.36 -3.25
N LYS A 30 9.17 12.46 -2.47
CA LYS A 30 10.02 11.33 -2.13
C LYS A 30 9.55 10.66 -0.83
N TYR A 31 9.51 9.32 -0.86
CA TYR A 31 9.10 8.49 0.26
C TYR A 31 10.09 7.35 0.47
N SER A 32 10.41 7.05 1.73
CA SER A 32 11.22 5.89 2.09
C SER A 32 10.37 4.62 2.12
N LEU A 33 10.92 3.52 1.62
CA LEU A 33 10.35 2.18 1.76
C LEU A 33 10.46 1.69 3.20
N VAL A 34 9.51 0.88 3.66
CA VAL A 34 9.55 0.32 5.02
C VAL A 34 10.75 -0.60 5.22
N ASN A 35 11.11 -1.40 4.22
CA ASN A 35 12.28 -2.27 4.28
C ASN A 35 13.58 -1.48 4.50
N ASP A 36 13.71 -0.29 3.92
CA ASP A 36 14.89 0.56 4.09
C ASP A 36 14.90 1.21 5.48
N ARG A 37 13.73 1.60 6.00
CA ARG A 37 13.59 2.04 7.40
C ARG A 37 14.00 0.94 8.39
N VAL A 38 13.60 -0.31 8.13
CA VAL A 38 13.99 -1.47 8.97
C VAL A 38 15.50 -1.72 8.93
N LYS A 39 16.13 -1.69 7.74
CA LYS A 39 17.59 -1.81 7.60
C LYS A 39 18.32 -0.70 8.35
N ALA A 40 17.85 0.54 8.21
CA ALA A 40 18.40 1.70 8.90
C ALA A 40 18.29 1.57 10.43
N PHE A 41 17.15 1.10 10.93
CA PHE A 41 16.98 0.79 12.35
C PHE A 41 17.98 -0.26 12.85
N ARG A 42 18.20 -1.34 12.09
CA ARG A 42 19.18 -2.38 12.46
C ARG A 42 20.63 -1.88 12.45
N GLN A 43 20.95 -0.87 11.66
CA GLN A 43 22.27 -0.20 11.70
C GLN A 43 22.38 0.73 12.92
N LEU A 44 21.29 1.45 13.25
CA LEU A 44 21.28 2.41 14.35
C LEU A 44 21.23 1.74 15.72
N ILE A 45 20.39 0.71 15.87
CA ILE A 45 20.14 -0.03 17.12
C ILE A 45 20.13 -1.54 16.81
N PRO A 46 21.33 -2.16 16.65
CA PRO A 46 21.42 -3.56 16.21
C PRO A 46 20.70 -4.55 17.12
N ALA A 47 20.76 -4.34 18.43
CA ALA A 47 20.14 -5.21 19.44
C ALA A 47 18.70 -4.77 19.85
N GLY A 48 18.18 -3.69 19.23
CA GLY A 48 16.81 -3.25 19.47
C GLY A 48 15.77 -4.20 18.89
N ALA A 49 14.51 -4.06 19.29
CA ALA A 49 13.43 -4.91 18.82
C ALA A 49 12.35 -4.10 18.07
N ILE A 50 11.74 -4.76 17.09
CA ILE A 50 10.48 -4.35 16.43
C ILE A 50 9.48 -5.44 16.78
N THR A 51 8.41 -5.10 17.48
CA THR A 51 7.33 -6.02 17.82
C THR A 51 6.00 -5.50 17.34
N THR A 52 5.13 -6.39 16.87
CA THR A 52 3.78 -6.05 16.43
C THR A 52 2.76 -6.77 17.29
N GLU A 53 1.59 -6.14 17.44
CA GLU A 53 0.47 -6.64 18.21
C GLU A 53 -0.84 -6.31 17.48
N ILE A 54 -1.67 -7.32 17.25
CA ILE A 54 -3.03 -7.11 16.74
C ILE A 54 -3.89 -6.62 17.90
N LEU A 55 -4.34 -5.36 17.84
CA LEU A 55 -5.19 -4.76 18.85
C LEU A 55 -6.66 -5.10 18.66
N SER A 56 -7.10 -5.23 17.41
CA SER A 56 -8.47 -5.55 17.04
C SER A 56 -8.49 -6.21 15.67
N MET A 57 -9.39 -7.21 15.52
CA MET A 57 -9.62 -7.89 14.24
C MET A 57 -11.12 -8.21 14.16
N GLU A 58 -11.90 -7.28 13.63
CA GLU A 58 -13.35 -7.36 13.61
C GLU A 58 -13.92 -6.86 12.27
N ALA A 59 -15.01 -7.48 11.83
CA ALA A 59 -15.76 -7.06 10.64
C ALA A 59 -14.91 -6.83 9.37
N GLY A 60 -13.89 -7.71 9.16
CA GLY A 60 -12.99 -7.60 8.01
C GLY A 60 -12.01 -6.43 8.11
N GLY A 61 -11.83 -5.86 9.29
CA GLY A 61 -10.83 -4.83 9.59
C GLY A 61 -9.82 -5.32 10.61
N VAL A 62 -8.59 -4.80 10.55
CA VAL A 62 -7.53 -5.08 11.51
C VAL A 62 -6.87 -3.79 11.96
N VAL A 63 -6.57 -3.70 13.25
CA VAL A 63 -5.74 -2.64 13.85
C VAL A 63 -4.48 -3.29 14.41
N ILE A 64 -3.32 -2.83 13.94
CA ILE A 64 -2.02 -3.32 14.40
C ILE A 64 -1.24 -2.17 15.02
N LYS A 65 -0.60 -2.46 16.16
CA LYS A 65 0.37 -1.63 16.83
C LYS A 65 1.76 -2.20 16.59
N ALA A 66 2.71 -1.36 16.18
CA ALA A 66 4.13 -1.67 16.17
C ALA A 66 4.84 -0.89 17.27
N THR A 67 5.73 -1.55 18.01
CA THR A 67 6.53 -0.97 19.09
C THR A 67 8.01 -1.16 18.77
N ILE A 68 8.77 -0.08 18.85
CA ILE A 68 10.21 -0.05 18.69
C ILE A 68 10.86 0.10 20.07
N THR A 69 11.79 -0.76 20.39
CA THR A 69 12.56 -0.68 21.66
C THR A 69 14.05 -0.68 21.39
N ASP A 70 14.81 -0.15 22.34
CA ASP A 70 16.26 -0.34 22.41
C ASP A 70 16.63 -1.71 22.99
N GLU A 71 17.93 -1.95 23.18
CA GLU A 71 18.48 -3.19 23.76
C GLU A 71 18.11 -3.41 25.22
N THR A 72 17.66 -2.37 25.93
CA THR A 72 17.22 -2.46 27.32
C THR A 72 15.71 -2.76 27.46
N GLY A 73 14.99 -2.76 26.33
CA GLY A 73 13.53 -2.87 26.30
C GLY A 73 12.80 -1.55 26.48
N LYS A 74 13.52 -0.42 26.55
CA LYS A 74 12.89 0.90 26.60
C LYS A 74 12.19 1.21 25.28
N VAL A 75 10.92 1.59 25.36
CA VAL A 75 10.14 1.98 24.19
C VAL A 75 10.66 3.31 23.61
N LEU A 76 11.00 3.30 22.35
CA LEU A 76 11.51 4.45 21.58
C LEU A 76 10.42 5.09 20.74
N ALA A 77 9.57 4.29 20.13
CA ALA A 77 8.47 4.75 19.30
C ALA A 77 7.35 3.72 19.19
N VAL A 78 6.14 4.19 18.88
CA VAL A 78 4.97 3.35 18.64
C VAL A 78 4.26 3.88 17.40
N GLY A 79 3.83 2.97 16.52
CA GLY A 79 3.01 3.26 15.35
C GLY A 79 1.77 2.39 15.34
N HIS A 80 0.68 2.92 14.80
CA HIS A 80 -0.57 2.19 14.61
C HIS A 80 -0.98 2.28 13.15
N SER A 81 -1.58 1.21 12.66
CA SER A 81 -2.24 1.18 11.36
C SER A 81 -3.58 0.49 11.45
N TYR A 82 -4.43 0.80 10.49
CA TYR A 82 -5.74 0.19 10.30
C TYR A 82 -5.93 -0.13 8.82
N GLU A 83 -6.30 -1.37 8.53
CA GLU A 83 -6.64 -1.82 7.18
C GLU A 83 -7.96 -2.60 7.17
N LYS A 84 -8.65 -2.54 6.04
CA LYS A 84 -9.85 -3.36 5.77
C LYS A 84 -9.60 -4.29 4.61
N GLU A 85 -10.08 -5.53 4.71
CA GLU A 85 -10.15 -6.51 3.62
C GLU A 85 -10.84 -5.92 2.38
N SER A 86 -11.90 -5.13 2.58
CA SER A 86 -12.68 -4.49 1.51
C SER A 86 -12.00 -3.27 0.86
N ASN A 87 -10.88 -2.79 1.39
CA ASN A 87 -10.15 -1.64 0.85
C ASN A 87 -9.30 -2.04 -0.37
N GLY A 88 -9.97 -2.32 -1.49
CA GLY A 88 -9.29 -2.70 -2.73
C GLY A 88 -8.88 -4.17 -2.77
N MET A 89 -8.50 -4.63 -3.95
CA MET A 89 -8.27 -6.06 -4.20
C MET A 89 -6.95 -6.58 -3.62
N ILE A 90 -5.97 -5.71 -3.43
CA ILE A 90 -4.71 -6.09 -2.76
C ILE A 90 -4.99 -6.44 -1.30
N ASN A 91 -5.86 -5.69 -0.63
CA ASN A 91 -6.23 -5.95 0.75
C ASN A 91 -7.12 -7.19 0.92
N LYS A 92 -7.84 -7.63 -0.12
CA LYS A 92 -8.68 -8.83 -0.05
C LYS A 92 -7.92 -10.08 0.40
N THR A 93 -6.62 -10.15 0.11
CA THR A 93 -5.74 -11.29 0.45
C THR A 93 -4.60 -10.95 1.40
N SER A 94 -4.32 -9.67 1.63
CA SER A 94 -3.08 -9.23 2.31
C SER A 94 -3.30 -8.02 3.23
N TYR A 95 -4.53 -7.80 3.72
CA TYR A 95 -4.81 -6.63 4.56
C TYR A 95 -4.10 -6.68 5.93
N ILE A 96 -3.82 -7.87 6.46
CA ILE A 96 -3.10 -8.04 7.72
C ILE A 96 -1.63 -7.67 7.52
N GLU A 97 -0.98 -8.24 6.51
CA GLU A 97 0.43 -7.98 6.20
C GLU A 97 0.66 -6.51 5.82
N ASN A 98 -0.27 -5.92 5.07
CA ASN A 98 -0.21 -4.50 4.71
C ASN A 98 -0.37 -3.62 5.95
N CYS A 99 -1.29 -3.95 6.86
CA CYS A 99 -1.48 -3.25 8.11
C CYS A 99 -0.23 -3.33 8.99
N GLU A 100 0.38 -4.50 9.10
CA GLU A 100 1.61 -4.71 9.87
C GLU A 100 2.78 -3.89 9.30
N THR A 101 2.98 -3.95 7.98
CA THR A 101 4.00 -3.17 7.27
C THR A 101 3.81 -1.67 7.52
N SER A 102 2.58 -1.17 7.40
CA SER A 102 2.25 0.23 7.65
C SER A 102 2.50 0.62 9.11
N ALA A 103 2.12 -0.21 10.08
CA ALA A 103 2.37 0.05 11.50
C ALA A 103 3.87 0.17 11.81
N ILE A 104 4.69 -0.75 11.27
CA ILE A 104 6.16 -0.73 11.39
C ILE A 104 6.72 0.54 10.75
N GLY A 105 6.31 0.85 9.51
CA GLY A 105 6.75 2.03 8.77
C GLY A 105 6.49 3.32 9.55
N ARG A 106 5.32 3.44 10.17
CA ARG A 106 4.94 4.60 11.00
C ARG A 106 5.74 4.67 12.29
N ALA A 107 5.93 3.54 13.00
CA ALA A 107 6.74 3.51 14.23
C ALA A 107 8.18 3.97 13.97
N LEU A 108 8.81 3.47 12.90
CA LEU A 108 10.15 3.88 12.49
C LEU A 108 10.20 5.33 12.03
N GLY A 109 9.14 5.82 11.35
CA GLY A 109 8.98 7.24 11.03
C GLY A 109 8.92 8.11 12.29
N PHE A 110 8.17 7.72 13.32
CA PHE A 110 8.14 8.45 14.60
C PHE A 110 9.49 8.43 15.33
N LEU A 111 10.30 7.39 15.14
CA LEU A 111 11.70 7.38 15.63
C LEU A 111 12.61 8.36 14.87
N GLY A 112 12.15 8.87 13.72
CA GLY A 112 12.90 9.81 12.88
C GLY A 112 13.61 9.17 11.68
N ILE A 113 13.36 7.88 11.38
CA ILE A 113 14.00 7.18 10.27
C ILE A 113 13.22 7.39 8.98
N GLY A 114 13.89 7.92 7.95
CA GLY A 114 13.35 8.04 6.59
C GLY A 114 12.19 9.01 6.47
N ILE A 115 12.15 10.05 7.30
CA ILE A 115 11.15 11.12 7.23
C ILE A 115 11.77 12.40 6.62
N ASP A 116 11.01 13.06 5.74
CA ASP A 116 11.29 14.41 5.26
C ASP A 116 10.04 15.28 5.40
N GLN A 117 9.02 14.98 4.57
CA GLN A 117 7.77 15.74 4.51
C GLN A 117 6.57 14.96 5.07
N SER A 118 6.73 13.66 5.29
CA SER A 118 5.66 12.77 5.73
C SER A 118 6.18 11.60 6.54
N ILE A 119 5.41 11.19 7.55
CA ILE A 119 5.64 9.96 8.30
C ILE A 119 5.22 8.73 7.47
N ALA A 120 4.26 8.89 6.54
CA ALA A 120 3.83 7.82 5.67
C ALA A 120 5.00 7.24 4.86
N SER A 121 5.01 5.92 4.70
CA SER A 121 5.98 5.22 3.85
C SER A 121 5.57 5.25 2.37
N ALA A 122 6.47 4.82 1.48
CA ALA A 122 6.17 4.69 0.07
C ALA A 122 5.01 3.70 -0.17
N GLU A 123 4.99 2.60 0.60
CA GLU A 123 3.95 1.56 0.53
C GLU A 123 2.59 2.11 0.96
N GLU A 124 2.50 2.86 2.07
CA GLU A 124 1.25 3.48 2.51
C GLU A 124 0.69 4.43 1.45
N VAL A 125 1.54 5.27 0.86
CA VAL A 125 1.12 6.23 -0.18
C VAL A 125 0.71 5.51 -1.46
N ALA A 126 1.45 4.50 -1.90
CA ALA A 126 1.12 3.70 -3.07
C ALA A 126 -0.22 2.97 -2.89
N THR A 127 -0.44 2.34 -1.72
CA THR A 127 -1.70 1.67 -1.37
C THR A 127 -2.87 2.67 -1.34
N ALA A 128 -2.68 3.83 -0.72
CA ALA A 128 -3.72 4.86 -0.68
C ALA A 128 -4.10 5.37 -2.08
N ILE A 129 -3.13 5.55 -2.97
CA ILE A 129 -3.37 5.93 -4.37
C ILE A 129 -4.09 4.80 -5.11
N ALA A 130 -3.65 3.56 -4.99
CA ALA A 130 -4.29 2.42 -5.64
C ALA A 130 -5.74 2.26 -5.18
N ASN A 131 -6.02 2.46 -3.88
CA ASN A 131 -7.37 2.40 -3.34
C ASN A 131 -8.26 3.58 -3.81
N GLN A 132 -7.68 4.75 -4.10
CA GLN A 132 -8.43 5.89 -4.66
C GLN A 132 -8.70 5.76 -6.15
N ASP A 133 -7.74 5.25 -6.91
CA ASP A 133 -7.79 5.16 -8.38
C ASP A 133 -8.35 3.81 -8.87
N GLY A 134 -8.38 2.77 -8.04
CA GLY A 134 -8.89 1.43 -8.38
C GLY A 134 -10.41 1.30 -8.27
N ILE A 135 -10.91 0.18 -8.76
CA ILE A 135 -12.33 -0.21 -8.64
C ILE A 135 -12.54 -1.11 -7.42
N GLY A 136 -13.76 -1.06 -6.88
CA GLY A 136 -14.21 -1.96 -5.82
C GLY A 136 -14.71 -3.32 -6.34
N GLU A 137 -15.08 -4.21 -5.41
CA GLU A 137 -15.59 -5.53 -5.74
C GLU A 137 -16.91 -5.48 -6.55
N GLU A 138 -17.79 -4.56 -6.23
CA GLU A 138 -19.06 -4.36 -6.94
C GLU A 138 -18.80 -3.97 -8.41
N GLU A 139 -17.91 -3.02 -8.64
CA GLU A 139 -17.53 -2.55 -9.97
C GLU A 139 -16.81 -3.65 -10.77
N PHE A 140 -15.98 -4.46 -10.12
CA PHE A 140 -15.33 -5.62 -10.73
C PHE A 140 -16.36 -6.67 -11.15
N ASN A 141 -17.30 -7.04 -10.26
CA ASN A 141 -18.36 -7.99 -10.54
C ASN A 141 -19.32 -7.50 -11.65
N GLU A 142 -19.57 -6.19 -11.72
CA GLU A 142 -20.32 -5.58 -12.81
C GLU A 142 -19.63 -5.80 -14.16
N ILE A 143 -18.33 -5.54 -14.27
CA ILE A 143 -17.55 -5.78 -15.51
C ILE A 143 -17.58 -7.25 -15.91
N GLU A 144 -17.34 -8.17 -14.98
CA GLU A 144 -17.36 -9.61 -15.27
C GLU A 144 -18.75 -10.07 -15.76
N THR A 145 -19.81 -9.51 -15.19
CA THR A 145 -21.20 -9.78 -15.59
C THR A 145 -21.48 -9.23 -16.99
N LEU A 146 -21.07 -8.01 -17.28
CA LEU A 146 -21.26 -7.38 -18.59
C LEU A 146 -20.46 -8.11 -19.69
N ILE A 147 -19.23 -8.55 -19.42
CA ILE A 147 -18.42 -9.33 -20.36
C ILE A 147 -19.13 -10.64 -20.70
N ARG A 148 -19.64 -11.34 -19.69
CA ARG A 148 -20.42 -12.59 -19.89
C ARG A 148 -21.69 -12.34 -20.68
N ALA A 149 -22.45 -11.31 -20.35
CA ALA A 149 -23.73 -10.99 -20.99
C ALA A 149 -23.55 -10.57 -22.45
N THR A 150 -22.48 -9.86 -22.79
CA THR A 150 -22.17 -9.43 -24.17
C THR A 150 -21.47 -10.48 -25.01
N GLY A 151 -20.97 -11.58 -24.39
CA GLY A 151 -20.13 -12.58 -25.08
C GLY A 151 -18.78 -12.03 -25.55
N CYS A 152 -18.34 -10.87 -25.06
CA CYS A 152 -17.05 -10.31 -25.42
C CYS A 152 -15.89 -11.21 -24.96
N ASN A 153 -14.86 -11.32 -25.80
CA ASN A 153 -13.68 -12.09 -25.43
C ASN A 153 -12.86 -11.35 -24.36
N LYS A 154 -12.81 -11.94 -23.17
CA LYS A 154 -12.15 -11.39 -21.97
C LYS A 154 -10.66 -11.16 -22.19
N GLU A 155 -9.96 -12.12 -22.82
CA GLU A 155 -8.52 -12.08 -23.05
C GLU A 155 -8.16 -10.91 -24.00
N LYS A 156 -8.93 -10.72 -25.09
CA LYS A 156 -8.74 -9.58 -26.00
C LYS A 156 -8.98 -8.24 -25.32
N LEU A 157 -9.96 -8.16 -24.41
CA LEU A 157 -10.19 -6.95 -23.64
C LEU A 157 -9.03 -6.66 -22.68
N LEU A 158 -8.52 -7.68 -21.97
CA LEU A 158 -7.36 -7.53 -21.09
C LEU A 158 -6.13 -7.05 -21.88
N GLU A 159 -5.86 -7.65 -23.03
CA GLU A 159 -4.77 -7.23 -23.93
C GLU A 159 -4.94 -5.78 -24.40
N GLN A 160 -6.14 -5.41 -24.85
CA GLN A 160 -6.47 -4.04 -25.32
C GLN A 160 -6.21 -2.99 -24.23
N TYR A 161 -6.55 -3.31 -22.98
CA TYR A 161 -6.36 -2.42 -21.84
C TYR A 161 -4.98 -2.57 -21.18
N LYS A 162 -4.13 -3.50 -21.67
CA LYS A 162 -2.81 -3.84 -21.11
C LYS A 162 -2.90 -4.19 -19.62
N LEU A 163 -3.81 -5.07 -19.28
CA LEU A 163 -4.08 -5.51 -17.92
C LEU A 163 -3.88 -7.04 -17.82
N GLU A 164 -3.38 -7.49 -16.68
CA GLU A 164 -3.38 -8.93 -16.34
C GLU A 164 -4.76 -9.36 -15.79
N SER A 165 -5.47 -8.43 -15.15
CA SER A 165 -6.82 -8.63 -14.63
C SER A 165 -7.58 -7.31 -14.58
N PHE A 166 -8.93 -7.33 -14.74
CA PHE A 166 -9.76 -6.13 -14.57
C PHE A 166 -9.77 -5.57 -13.15
N ILE A 167 -9.30 -6.33 -12.20
CA ILE A 167 -9.08 -5.93 -10.82
C ILE A 167 -8.15 -4.72 -10.68
N THR A 168 -7.18 -4.59 -11.59
CA THR A 168 -6.17 -3.52 -11.60
C THR A 168 -6.55 -2.35 -12.50
N ILE A 169 -7.77 -2.36 -13.06
CA ILE A 169 -8.24 -1.25 -13.90
C ILE A 169 -8.48 0.00 -13.05
N ASP A 170 -7.97 1.14 -13.50
CA ASP A 170 -8.31 2.40 -12.85
C ASP A 170 -9.78 2.80 -13.12
N ARG A 171 -10.35 3.59 -12.21
CA ARG A 171 -11.75 4.02 -12.24
C ARG A 171 -12.14 4.77 -13.51
N LYS A 172 -11.22 5.49 -14.14
CA LYS A 172 -11.46 6.20 -15.40
C LYS A 172 -11.62 5.22 -16.57
N ARG A 173 -10.70 4.24 -16.67
CA ARG A 173 -10.77 3.19 -17.71
C ARG A 173 -11.94 2.25 -17.48
N TYR A 174 -12.27 1.95 -16.21
CA TYR A 174 -13.46 1.19 -15.86
C TYR A 174 -14.73 1.82 -16.42
N LYS A 175 -14.96 3.12 -16.18
CA LYS A 175 -16.15 3.83 -16.71
C LYS A 175 -16.25 3.70 -18.22
N VAL A 176 -15.15 3.90 -18.94
CA VAL A 176 -15.11 3.78 -20.40
C VAL A 176 -15.41 2.36 -20.87
N LEU A 177 -14.85 1.34 -20.22
CA LEU A 177 -15.09 -0.06 -20.54
C LEU A 177 -16.55 -0.44 -20.25
N ARG A 178 -17.04 -0.09 -19.07
CA ARG A 178 -18.44 -0.33 -18.66
C ARG A 178 -19.42 0.26 -19.68
N ASP A 179 -19.26 1.52 -20.04
CA ASP A 179 -20.18 2.20 -20.98
C ASP A 179 -20.16 1.54 -22.35
N LYS A 180 -19.00 1.08 -22.84
CA LYS A 180 -18.90 0.30 -24.09
C LYS A 180 -19.64 -1.02 -24.00
N LEU A 181 -19.48 -1.78 -22.91
CA LEU A 181 -20.15 -3.06 -22.73
C LEU A 181 -21.66 -2.91 -22.58
N VAL A 182 -22.11 -1.90 -21.83
CA VAL A 182 -23.55 -1.58 -21.70
C VAL A 182 -24.16 -1.21 -23.04
N LYS A 183 -23.43 -0.42 -23.87
CA LYS A 183 -23.89 -0.09 -25.22
C LYS A 183 -24.01 -1.34 -26.10
N ALA A 184 -22.98 -2.18 -26.11
CA ALA A 184 -22.99 -3.42 -26.89
C ALA A 184 -24.15 -4.35 -26.46
N LEU A 185 -24.44 -4.47 -25.16
CA LEU A 185 -25.54 -5.26 -24.67
C LEU A 185 -26.90 -4.72 -25.14
N ARG A 186 -27.09 -3.41 -25.16
CA ARG A 186 -28.32 -2.78 -25.66
C ARG A 186 -28.54 -3.05 -27.15
N GLU A 187 -27.48 -2.90 -27.95
CA GLU A 187 -27.52 -3.17 -29.41
C GLU A 187 -27.88 -4.63 -29.69
N GLN A 188 -27.36 -5.59 -28.94
CA GLN A 188 -27.75 -7.01 -29.05
C GLN A 188 -29.23 -7.25 -28.70
N MET A 189 -29.73 -6.63 -27.64
CA MET A 189 -31.13 -6.78 -27.23
C MET A 189 -32.13 -6.16 -28.22
N GLU A 190 -31.69 -5.18 -29.01
CA GLU A 190 -32.52 -4.57 -30.07
C GLU A 190 -32.54 -5.46 -31.31
N THR A 191 -31.43 -6.11 -31.66
CA THR A 191 -31.36 -7.04 -32.80
C THR A 191 -32.11 -8.33 -32.58
N ASP A 192 -32.16 -8.84 -31.34
CA ASP A 192 -32.93 -10.05 -30.99
C ASP A 192 -34.46 -9.86 -30.95
N LYS A 193 -34.95 -8.63 -31.07
CA LYS A 193 -36.38 -8.28 -31.12
C LYS A 193 -36.92 -8.10 -32.55
N THR A 194 -36.06 -8.20 -33.55
CA THR A 194 -36.41 -8.00 -34.97
C THR A 194 -36.41 -9.32 -35.70
#